data_bc325d0b94a00d962e9eafc97432f426
#
_entry.id   bc325d0b94a00d962e9eafc97432f426
#
_cell.length_a   1.000
_cell.length_b   1.000
_cell.length_c   1.000
_cell.angle_alpha   90.00
_cell.angle_beta   90.00
_cell.angle_gamma   90.00
#
_symmetry.space_group_name_H-M   'P 1'
#
loop_
_entity.id
_entity.type
_entity.pdbx_description
1 polymer ?
#
loop_
_entity_poly.entity_id
_entity_poly.type
_entity_poly.pdbx_seq_one_letter_code
_entity_poly.pdbx_strand_id
1 'polypeptide(L)'
;EFRLSYGVSVTDVNKDNKFDFVVTGFGFKNLALTYKDGKLINIINEDIFTDPSRRTIGVAACDIDKDGYEEIYFLNTDTYSGDKIYSDRLLDLNKDKFIDLFEIEKNKTDLNLTAGRSVVCVDRKGNGQYGIYVANYGGPTRFYENVNNKIYDQAVKLGINKITGGRAIVSGHILSDQSDIFAANERGDNFLYYNVDGSFTDVTKDYKVE
;
A
#
# COMPACT_ATOMS: atom_id res chain seq x y z
N GLU A 1 11.34 21.21 -13.10
CA GLU A 1 11.61 19.90 -13.73
C GLU A 1 10.32 19.10 -13.83
N PHE A 2 10.04 18.52 -14.98
CA PHE A 2 8.83 17.73 -15.20
C PHE A 2 9.00 16.34 -14.57
N ARG A 3 8.04 15.90 -13.73
CA ARG A 3 8.07 14.60 -13.05
C ARG A 3 6.79 13.83 -13.29
N LEU A 4 6.89 12.51 -13.36
CA LEU A 4 5.72 11.63 -13.32
C LEU A 4 5.52 11.15 -11.89
N SER A 5 4.38 11.49 -11.30
CA SER A 5 3.97 11.08 -9.95
C SER A 5 2.52 10.61 -10.00
N TYR A 6 2.26 9.44 -9.44
CA TYR A 6 0.94 8.80 -9.48
C TYR A 6 0.32 8.59 -8.10
N GLY A 7 1.13 8.58 -7.05
CA GLY A 7 0.68 8.33 -5.69
C GLY A 7 1.15 9.41 -4.73
N VAL A 8 0.30 9.72 -3.76
CA VAL A 8 0.60 10.58 -2.61
C VAL A 8 0.00 9.97 -1.36
N SER A 9 0.72 10.05 -0.25
CA SER A 9 0.23 9.75 1.09
C SER A 9 0.63 10.85 2.05
N VAL A 10 -0.03 10.91 3.20
CA VAL A 10 0.26 11.86 4.27
C VAL A 10 0.59 11.07 5.51
N THR A 11 1.76 11.32 6.10
CA THR A 11 2.24 10.68 7.33
C THR A 11 3.31 11.54 7.98
N ASP A 12 3.62 11.32 9.25
CA ASP A 12 4.77 11.89 9.94
C ASP A 12 6.03 11.07 9.62
N VAL A 13 6.71 11.44 8.54
CA VAL A 13 7.82 10.66 7.96
C VAL A 13 9.06 10.64 8.88
N ASN A 14 9.24 11.67 9.70
CA ASN A 14 10.45 11.88 10.51
C ASN A 14 10.18 11.84 12.02
N LYS A 15 8.96 11.50 12.44
CA LYS A 15 8.52 11.43 13.85
C LYS A 15 8.64 12.76 14.60
N ASP A 16 8.35 13.89 13.90
CA ASP A 16 8.37 15.25 14.49
C ASP A 16 6.99 15.74 14.93
N ASN A 17 5.97 14.88 14.85
CA ASN A 17 4.55 15.14 15.13
C ASN A 17 3.90 16.14 14.17
N LYS A 18 4.40 16.22 12.93
CA LYS A 18 3.77 16.95 11.83
C LYS A 18 3.62 16.04 10.62
N PHE A 19 2.54 16.27 9.91
CA PHE A 19 2.33 15.54 8.67
C PHE A 19 3.19 16.08 7.53
N ASP A 20 3.78 15.13 6.81
CA ASP A 20 4.53 15.32 5.58
C ASP A 20 3.77 14.69 4.40
N PHE A 21 4.14 15.08 3.17
CA PHE A 21 3.63 14.45 1.96
C PHE A 21 4.68 13.48 1.41
N VAL A 22 4.32 12.21 1.31
CA VAL A 22 5.11 11.22 0.57
C VAL A 22 4.60 11.21 -0.87
N VAL A 23 5.47 11.53 -1.82
CA VAL A 23 5.13 11.65 -3.25
C VAL A 23 5.94 10.64 -4.06
N THR A 24 5.26 9.77 -4.80
CA THR A 24 5.93 8.75 -5.59
C THR A 24 6.59 9.32 -6.85
N GLY A 25 7.67 8.68 -7.29
CA GLY A 25 8.38 8.99 -8.53
C GLY A 25 8.38 7.81 -9.50
N PHE A 26 7.74 7.94 -10.65
CA PHE A 26 7.79 6.93 -11.70
C PHE A 26 9.02 7.17 -12.58
N GLY A 27 10.10 6.43 -12.30
CA GLY A 27 11.42 6.66 -12.89
C GLY A 27 12.13 7.91 -12.37
N PHE A 28 11.64 8.47 -11.27
CA PHE A 28 12.22 9.59 -10.52
C PHE A 28 12.31 9.21 -9.04
N LYS A 29 13.07 9.98 -8.28
CA LYS A 29 13.16 9.80 -6.83
C LYS A 29 11.79 9.98 -6.16
N ASN A 30 11.42 9.10 -5.23
CA ASN A 30 10.34 9.39 -4.29
C ASN A 30 10.76 10.58 -3.40
N LEU A 31 9.79 11.36 -2.93
CA LEU A 31 10.03 12.53 -2.07
C LEU A 31 9.23 12.41 -0.78
N ALA A 32 9.80 12.93 0.30
CA ALA A 32 9.07 13.29 1.51
C ALA A 32 9.14 14.82 1.68
N LEU A 33 8.00 15.46 1.60
CA LEU A 33 7.89 16.92 1.56
C LEU A 33 7.24 17.44 2.84
N THR A 34 8.00 18.18 3.64
CA THR A 34 7.45 18.96 4.77
C THR A 34 7.10 20.38 4.37
N TYR A 35 6.09 20.95 5.01
CA TYR A 35 5.75 22.36 4.83
C TYR A 35 6.50 23.21 5.84
N LYS A 36 7.38 24.09 5.35
CA LYS A 36 8.17 25.01 6.18
C LYS A 36 8.31 26.36 5.49
N ASP A 37 8.01 27.43 6.23
CA ASP A 37 8.18 28.84 5.79
C ASP A 37 7.55 29.14 4.43
N GLY A 38 6.30 28.63 4.20
CA GLY A 38 5.56 28.86 2.96
C GLY A 38 5.99 27.97 1.78
N LYS A 39 6.82 26.97 2.00
CA LYS A 39 7.36 26.10 0.94
C LYS A 39 7.28 24.63 1.32
N LEU A 40 7.21 23.77 0.31
CA LEU A 40 7.42 22.34 0.47
C LEU A 40 8.93 22.03 0.27
N ILE A 41 9.53 21.38 1.25
CA ILE A 41 10.96 21.06 1.28
C ILE A 41 11.11 19.55 1.39
N ASN A 42 11.91 18.94 0.51
CA ASN A 42 12.23 17.52 0.63
C ASN A 42 13.17 17.28 1.81
N ILE A 43 12.76 16.39 2.71
CA ILE A 43 13.48 16.10 3.96
C ILE A 43 14.24 14.77 3.94
N ILE A 44 14.03 13.93 2.92
CA ILE A 44 14.63 12.59 2.82
C ILE A 44 15.48 12.47 1.55
N ASN A 45 16.68 11.91 1.72
CA ASN A 45 17.60 11.62 0.61
C ASN A 45 18.19 10.19 0.67
N GLU A 46 17.70 9.34 1.58
CA GLU A 46 18.14 7.96 1.69
C GLU A 46 17.78 7.17 0.43
N ASP A 47 18.72 6.41 -0.12
CA ASP A 47 18.52 5.66 -1.36
C ASP A 47 17.39 4.62 -1.25
N ILE A 48 17.22 4.01 -0.08
CA ILE A 48 16.14 3.05 0.16
C ILE A 48 14.74 3.66 0.03
N PHE A 49 14.59 4.95 0.38
CA PHE A 49 13.33 5.69 0.26
C PHE A 49 13.17 6.26 -1.16
N THR A 50 14.21 6.86 -1.71
CA THR A 50 14.13 7.63 -2.96
C THR A 50 14.13 6.78 -4.22
N ASP A 51 14.64 5.59 -4.21
CA ASP A 51 14.88 4.56 -5.22
C ASP A 51 14.13 4.74 -6.57
N PRO A 52 14.66 5.49 -7.53
CA PRO A 52 13.98 5.76 -8.81
C PRO A 52 13.93 4.54 -9.73
N SER A 53 14.72 3.50 -9.49
CA SER A 53 14.81 2.30 -10.33
C SER A 53 13.54 1.46 -10.25
N ARG A 54 12.82 1.51 -9.13
CA ARG A 54 11.63 0.69 -8.88
C ARG A 54 10.35 1.21 -9.53
N ARG A 55 10.32 2.44 -10.03
CA ARG A 55 9.15 3.07 -10.67
C ARG A 55 7.90 2.98 -9.80
N THR A 56 7.93 3.71 -8.68
CA THR A 56 6.84 3.69 -7.71
C THR A 56 5.57 4.34 -8.29
N ILE A 57 4.45 3.61 -8.26
CA ILE A 57 3.16 4.04 -8.81
C ILE A 57 2.14 4.37 -7.72
N GLY A 58 2.27 3.78 -6.54
CA GLY A 58 1.36 3.99 -5.42
C GLY A 58 2.10 4.05 -4.10
N VAL A 59 1.51 4.68 -3.11
CA VAL A 59 2.01 4.74 -1.74
C VAL A 59 0.84 4.76 -0.76
N ALA A 60 1.00 4.06 0.35
CA ALA A 60 0.12 4.12 1.50
C ALA A 60 0.97 4.14 2.77
N ALA A 61 0.49 4.84 3.80
CA ALA A 61 1.13 4.87 5.11
C ALA A 61 0.11 4.51 6.18
N CYS A 62 0.44 3.57 7.04
CA CYS A 62 -0.41 3.12 8.14
C CYS A 62 0.37 2.27 9.15
N ASP A 63 -0.06 2.34 10.39
CA ASP A 63 0.51 1.59 11.51
C ASP A 63 0.11 0.11 11.42
N ILE A 64 1.01 -0.74 10.94
CA ILE A 64 0.75 -2.17 10.73
C ILE A 64 1.16 -3.04 11.92
N ASP A 65 1.95 -2.50 12.87
CA ASP A 65 2.44 -3.25 14.03
C ASP A 65 1.97 -2.69 15.37
N LYS A 66 1.23 -1.57 15.36
CA LYS A 66 0.66 -0.89 16.52
C LYS A 66 1.72 -0.26 17.43
N ASP A 67 2.79 0.25 16.86
CA ASP A 67 3.78 0.99 17.63
C ASP A 67 3.44 2.49 17.74
N GLY A 68 2.40 2.94 17.03
CA GLY A 68 1.91 4.32 17.00
C GLY A 68 2.56 5.17 15.92
N TYR A 69 3.38 4.58 15.07
CA TYR A 69 3.95 5.20 13.88
C TYR A 69 3.53 4.43 12.64
N GLU A 70 3.49 5.13 11.51
CA GLU A 70 3.02 4.55 10.26
C GLU A 70 4.18 4.02 9.42
N GLU A 71 4.11 2.76 8.99
CA GLU A 71 4.96 2.22 7.94
C GLU A 71 4.53 2.74 6.58
N ILE A 72 5.50 2.88 5.68
CA ILE A 72 5.28 3.40 4.33
C ILE A 72 5.43 2.28 3.32
N TYR A 73 4.32 1.91 2.67
CA TYR A 73 4.31 0.95 1.57
C TYR A 73 4.49 1.64 0.23
N PHE A 74 5.57 1.35 -0.49
CA PHE A 74 5.79 1.78 -1.87
C PHE A 74 5.42 0.67 -2.84
N LEU A 75 4.36 0.89 -3.59
CA LEU A 75 3.90 0.00 -4.65
C LEU A 75 4.64 0.29 -5.95
N ASN A 76 5.38 -0.69 -6.43
CA ASN A 76 6.23 -0.56 -7.60
C ASN A 76 5.62 -1.22 -8.85
N THR A 77 5.99 -0.70 -10.03
CA THR A 77 5.65 -1.30 -11.30
C THR A 77 6.69 -0.97 -12.37
N ASP A 78 7.44 -1.94 -12.81
CA ASP A 78 8.41 -1.81 -13.91
C ASP A 78 7.90 -2.44 -15.22
N THR A 79 6.70 -3.02 -15.18
CA THR A 79 6.00 -3.62 -16.32
C THR A 79 4.53 -3.21 -16.34
N TYR A 80 3.89 -3.35 -17.50
CA TYR A 80 2.46 -3.05 -17.61
C TYR A 80 1.58 -4.12 -16.95
N SER A 81 1.96 -5.39 -17.02
CA SER A 81 1.15 -6.52 -16.53
C SER A 81 2.03 -7.72 -16.19
N GLY A 82 1.57 -8.55 -15.26
CA GLY A 82 2.27 -9.76 -14.87
C GLY A 82 3.51 -9.50 -14.02
N ASP A 83 4.51 -10.34 -14.16
CA ASP A 83 5.68 -10.33 -13.29
C ASP A 83 6.56 -9.10 -13.51
N LYS A 84 7.02 -8.51 -12.40
CA LYS A 84 7.95 -7.38 -12.35
C LYS A 84 9.31 -7.80 -11.77
N ILE A 85 10.35 -7.02 -12.05
CA ILE A 85 11.72 -7.30 -11.59
C ILE A 85 11.88 -6.98 -10.11
N TYR A 86 11.40 -5.80 -9.70
CA TYR A 86 11.57 -5.31 -8.33
C TYR A 86 10.30 -5.50 -7.50
N SER A 87 10.45 -6.10 -6.32
CA SER A 87 9.39 -6.16 -5.32
C SER A 87 8.97 -4.77 -4.85
N ASP A 88 7.82 -4.68 -4.18
CA ASP A 88 7.45 -3.49 -3.42
C ASP A 88 8.37 -3.31 -2.21
N ARG A 89 8.27 -2.15 -1.55
CA ARG A 89 8.95 -1.87 -0.29
C ARG A 89 7.94 -1.57 0.80
N LEU A 90 8.25 -1.99 2.01
CA LEU A 90 7.53 -1.63 3.22
C LEU A 90 8.54 -1.05 4.20
N LEU A 91 8.59 0.27 4.28
CA LEU A 91 9.59 0.98 5.07
C LEU A 91 9.08 1.30 6.47
N ASP A 92 9.88 0.98 7.47
CA ASP A 92 9.76 1.42 8.85
C ASP A 92 10.93 2.35 9.20
N LEU A 93 10.66 3.43 9.94
CA LEU A 93 11.68 4.32 10.47
C LEU A 93 12.18 3.82 11.83
N ASN A 94 13.26 3.05 11.82
CA ASN A 94 13.91 2.56 13.02
C ASN A 94 15.03 3.53 13.46
N LYS A 95 14.80 4.20 14.60
CA LYS A 95 15.65 5.31 15.08
C LYS A 95 15.69 6.42 14.02
N ASP A 96 16.74 6.63 13.33
CA ASP A 96 16.89 7.70 12.33
C ASP A 96 17.15 7.14 10.92
N LYS A 97 16.81 5.86 10.66
CA LYS A 97 17.05 5.21 9.37
C LYS A 97 15.87 4.35 8.95
N PHE A 98 15.54 4.43 7.67
CA PHE A 98 14.57 3.52 7.08
C PHE A 98 15.13 2.11 6.93
N ILE A 99 14.32 1.13 7.30
CA ILE A 99 14.55 -0.28 7.00
C ILE A 99 13.42 -0.79 6.13
N ASP A 100 13.72 -1.65 5.17
CA ASP A 100 12.70 -2.34 4.38
C ASP A 100 12.32 -3.65 5.08
N LEU A 101 11.11 -3.72 5.59
CA LEU A 101 10.61 -4.91 6.29
C LEU A 101 10.59 -6.15 5.38
N PHE A 102 10.48 -5.98 4.05
CA PHE A 102 10.56 -7.08 3.10
C PHE A 102 11.98 -7.60 2.85
N GLU A 103 13.02 -6.85 3.20
CA GLU A 103 14.41 -7.33 3.15
C GLU A 103 14.78 -8.20 4.37
N ILE A 104 13.96 -8.20 5.42
CA ILE A 104 14.13 -9.09 6.57
C ILE A 104 13.82 -10.53 6.14
N GLU A 105 14.74 -11.46 6.40
CA GLU A 105 14.71 -12.85 5.89
C GLU A 105 13.34 -13.54 6.11
N LYS A 106 12.75 -13.40 7.29
CA LYS A 106 11.44 -14.00 7.62
C LYS A 106 10.26 -13.50 6.77
N ASN A 107 10.41 -12.35 6.09
CA ASN A 107 9.35 -11.70 5.30
C ASN A 107 9.54 -11.90 3.78
N LYS A 108 10.67 -12.43 3.33
CA LYS A 108 10.99 -12.59 1.89
C LYS A 108 10.10 -13.61 1.15
N THR A 109 9.33 -14.40 1.86
CA THR A 109 8.43 -15.40 1.26
C THR A 109 7.17 -14.80 0.63
N ASP A 110 6.78 -13.60 1.04
CA ASP A 110 5.50 -12.99 0.69
C ASP A 110 5.64 -11.72 -0.19
N LEU A 111 6.73 -11.59 -0.93
CA LEU A 111 6.99 -10.43 -1.78
C LEU A 111 5.95 -10.27 -2.90
N ASN A 112 5.55 -9.04 -3.19
CA ASN A 112 4.76 -8.74 -4.37
C ASN A 112 5.67 -8.54 -5.59
N LEU A 113 5.70 -9.54 -6.45
CA LEU A 113 6.43 -9.53 -7.72
C LEU A 113 5.48 -9.38 -8.93
N THR A 114 4.29 -8.82 -8.71
CA THR A 114 3.32 -8.54 -9.78
C THR A 114 3.21 -7.02 -10.01
N ALA A 115 2.97 -6.62 -11.24
CA ALA A 115 2.76 -5.20 -11.62
C ALA A 115 1.70 -4.53 -10.75
N GLY A 116 2.10 -3.61 -9.89
CA GLY A 116 1.22 -2.88 -9.00
C GLY A 116 0.36 -1.83 -9.70
N ARG A 117 -0.82 -1.50 -9.13
CA ARG A 117 -1.71 -0.46 -9.63
C ARG A 117 -2.21 0.49 -8.55
N SER A 118 -2.70 -0.05 -7.44
CA SER A 118 -3.20 0.75 -6.33
C SER A 118 -2.97 0.04 -5.01
N VAL A 119 -2.88 0.81 -3.95
CA VAL A 119 -2.64 0.34 -2.58
C VAL A 119 -3.46 1.16 -1.61
N VAL A 120 -4.00 0.52 -0.57
CA VAL A 120 -4.76 1.18 0.48
C VAL A 120 -4.55 0.47 1.82
N CYS A 121 -4.59 1.25 2.90
CA CYS A 121 -4.61 0.75 4.27
C CYS A 121 -6.03 0.35 4.69
N VAL A 122 -6.15 -0.75 5.43
CA VAL A 122 -7.45 -1.30 5.86
C VAL A 122 -7.35 -1.77 7.31
N ASP A 123 -7.98 -1.06 8.24
CA ASP A 123 -8.21 -1.57 9.59
C ASP A 123 -9.45 -2.48 9.59
N ARG A 124 -9.25 -3.73 9.15
CA ARG A 124 -10.37 -4.67 9.01
C ARG A 124 -10.99 -5.12 10.33
N LYS A 125 -10.28 -4.95 11.44
CA LYS A 125 -10.76 -5.35 12.78
C LYS A 125 -11.24 -4.18 13.62
N GLY A 126 -11.09 -2.95 13.16
CA GLY A 126 -11.44 -1.75 13.90
C GLY A 126 -10.64 -1.57 15.19
N ASN A 127 -9.38 -2.01 15.19
CA ASN A 127 -8.57 -2.05 16.41
C ASN A 127 -7.29 -1.22 16.33
N GLY A 128 -7.12 -0.42 15.27
CA GLY A 128 -5.95 0.43 15.05
C GLY A 128 -4.73 -0.30 14.49
N GLN A 129 -4.82 -1.60 14.20
CA GLN A 129 -3.79 -2.32 13.47
C GLN A 129 -4.24 -2.48 12.02
N TYR A 130 -3.52 -1.86 11.12
CA TYR A 130 -3.84 -1.86 9.71
C TYR A 130 -3.24 -3.05 8.98
N GLY A 131 -3.94 -3.51 7.93
CA GLY A 131 -3.39 -4.30 6.84
C GLY A 131 -3.26 -3.45 5.59
N ILE A 132 -2.55 -3.95 4.59
CA ILE A 132 -2.30 -3.26 3.32
C ILE A 132 -2.88 -4.10 2.19
N TYR A 133 -3.94 -3.60 1.53
CA TYR A 133 -4.52 -4.23 0.35
C TYR A 133 -3.88 -3.66 -0.92
N VAL A 134 -3.41 -4.55 -1.79
CA VAL A 134 -2.69 -4.22 -3.04
C VAL A 134 -3.44 -4.77 -4.23
N ALA A 135 -3.84 -3.90 -5.15
CA ALA A 135 -4.34 -4.28 -6.46
C ALA A 135 -3.20 -4.39 -7.47
N ASN A 136 -3.12 -5.55 -8.12
CA ASN A 136 -2.15 -5.85 -9.15
C ASN A 136 -2.83 -5.95 -10.53
N TYR A 137 -2.03 -5.94 -11.60
CA TYR A 137 -2.50 -6.16 -12.97
C TYR A 137 -1.87 -7.41 -13.55
N GLY A 138 -2.72 -8.39 -13.88
CA GLY A 138 -2.29 -9.67 -14.46
C GLY A 138 -1.69 -10.66 -13.45
N GLY A 139 -1.97 -10.46 -12.17
CA GLY A 139 -1.62 -11.37 -11.08
C GLY A 139 -2.49 -11.12 -9.86
N PRO A 140 -2.30 -11.91 -8.79
CA PRO A 140 -3.18 -11.89 -7.63
C PRO A 140 -3.07 -10.58 -6.85
N THR A 141 -4.19 -10.12 -6.31
CA THR A 141 -4.22 -9.10 -5.25
C THR A 141 -3.53 -9.62 -3.99
N ARG A 142 -3.01 -8.72 -3.17
CA ARG A 142 -2.35 -9.04 -1.91
C ARG A 142 -3.03 -8.35 -0.74
N PHE A 143 -2.90 -8.93 0.45
CA PHE A 143 -3.32 -8.31 1.70
C PHE A 143 -2.29 -8.59 2.78
N TYR A 144 -1.44 -7.62 3.07
CA TYR A 144 -0.37 -7.78 4.04
C TYR A 144 -0.81 -7.42 5.44
N GLU A 145 -0.51 -8.27 6.40
CA GLU A 145 -0.67 -8.00 7.83
C GLU A 145 0.58 -8.39 8.61
N ASN A 146 0.88 -7.64 9.67
CA ASN A 146 1.87 -8.04 10.66
C ASN A 146 1.22 -8.99 11.68
N VAL A 147 1.72 -10.21 11.74
CA VAL A 147 1.32 -11.21 12.72
C VAL A 147 2.55 -11.70 13.46
N ASN A 148 2.65 -11.39 14.75
CA ASN A 148 3.80 -11.75 15.60
C ASN A 148 5.15 -11.28 14.99
N ASN A 149 5.22 -10.02 14.58
CA ASN A 149 6.40 -9.39 13.97
C ASN A 149 6.86 -10.04 12.65
N LYS A 150 5.96 -10.72 11.94
CA LYS A 150 6.19 -11.20 10.58
C LYS A 150 5.10 -10.68 9.65
N ILE A 151 5.48 -10.23 8.47
CA ILE A 151 4.55 -9.80 7.42
C ILE A 151 4.09 -11.03 6.65
N TYR A 152 2.77 -11.21 6.55
CA TYR A 152 2.13 -12.28 5.79
C TYR A 152 1.17 -11.73 4.76
N ASP A 153 1.12 -12.35 3.59
CA ASP A 153 0.01 -12.17 2.66
C ASP A 153 -1.19 -13.02 3.10
N GLN A 154 -2.23 -12.37 3.57
CA GLN A 154 -3.47 -12.99 4.04
C GLN A 154 -4.57 -13.05 2.96
N ALA A 155 -4.32 -12.56 1.74
CA ALA A 155 -5.37 -12.42 0.71
C ALA A 155 -6.09 -13.73 0.39
N VAL A 156 -5.37 -14.85 0.32
CA VAL A 156 -5.96 -16.18 0.10
C VAL A 156 -6.85 -16.59 1.26
N LYS A 157 -6.36 -16.42 2.49
CA LYS A 157 -7.11 -16.77 3.72
C LYS A 157 -8.37 -15.93 3.88
N LEU A 158 -8.34 -14.68 3.45
CA LEU A 158 -9.46 -13.74 3.53
C LEU A 158 -10.42 -13.85 2.33
N GLY A 159 -10.15 -14.71 1.34
CA GLY A 159 -11.00 -14.88 0.16
C GLY A 159 -10.99 -13.72 -0.83
N ILE A 160 -10.03 -12.80 -0.70
CA ILE A 160 -9.89 -11.60 -1.53
C ILE A 160 -8.72 -11.67 -2.52
N ASN A 161 -8.13 -12.83 -2.67
CA ASN A 161 -7.08 -13.11 -3.66
C ASN A 161 -7.72 -13.27 -5.05
N LYS A 162 -7.66 -12.22 -5.87
CA LYS A 162 -8.23 -12.22 -7.23
C LYS A 162 -7.16 -11.85 -8.26
N ILE A 163 -7.16 -12.52 -9.39
CA ILE A 163 -6.35 -12.14 -10.54
C ILE A 163 -7.17 -11.19 -11.39
N THR A 164 -6.75 -9.95 -11.46
CA THR A 164 -7.55 -8.86 -12.04
C THR A 164 -6.74 -7.90 -12.90
N GLY A 165 -7.44 -7.00 -13.58
CA GLY A 165 -6.88 -5.78 -14.14
C GLY A 165 -7.02 -4.62 -13.17
N GLY A 166 -6.51 -4.76 -11.95
CA GLY A 166 -6.72 -3.80 -10.86
C GLY A 166 -6.42 -2.36 -11.24
N ARG A 167 -7.20 -1.42 -10.71
CA ARG A 167 -7.04 0.03 -10.91
C ARG A 167 -7.11 0.77 -9.58
N ALA A 168 -8.27 1.31 -9.22
CA ALA A 168 -8.45 2.09 -8.01
C ALA A 168 -8.99 1.22 -6.87
N ILE A 169 -8.60 1.55 -5.67
CA ILE A 169 -9.13 0.94 -4.45
C ILE A 169 -9.58 2.04 -3.50
N VAL A 170 -10.68 1.80 -2.82
CA VAL A 170 -11.15 2.61 -1.69
C VAL A 170 -11.44 1.68 -0.53
N SER A 171 -11.02 2.06 0.66
CA SER A 171 -11.41 1.40 1.91
C SER A 171 -12.10 2.40 2.83
N GLY A 172 -13.13 1.95 3.51
CA GLY A 172 -13.89 2.77 4.46
C GLY A 172 -15.18 2.09 4.88
N HIS A 173 -15.99 2.79 5.68
CA HIS A 173 -17.30 2.32 6.12
C HIS A 173 -18.32 2.49 4.98
N ILE A 174 -18.32 1.58 4.02
CA ILE A 174 -19.20 1.63 2.83
C ILE A 174 -20.54 0.99 3.13
N LEU A 175 -20.53 -0.25 3.61
CA LEU A 175 -21.73 -1.04 3.93
C LEU A 175 -21.79 -1.44 5.41
N SER A 176 -20.64 -1.47 6.09
CA SER A 176 -20.51 -1.87 7.49
C SER A 176 -19.97 -0.75 8.37
N ASP A 177 -19.98 -0.97 9.68
CA ASP A 177 -19.30 -0.11 10.66
C ASP A 177 -17.78 -0.40 10.76
N GLN A 178 -17.26 -1.18 9.82
CA GLN A 178 -15.83 -1.52 9.69
C GLN A 178 -15.32 -1.13 8.31
N SER A 179 -14.02 -1.32 8.08
CA SER A 179 -13.43 -1.00 6.77
C SER A 179 -13.79 -2.06 5.73
N ASP A 180 -14.77 -1.76 4.88
CA ASP A 180 -15.05 -2.48 3.64
C ASP A 180 -14.01 -2.11 2.56
N ILE A 181 -13.98 -2.86 1.46
CA ILE A 181 -13.09 -2.56 0.32
C ILE A 181 -13.91 -2.53 -0.96
N PHE A 182 -13.78 -1.44 -1.73
CA PHE A 182 -14.17 -1.41 -3.13
C PHE A 182 -12.93 -1.39 -4.02
N ALA A 183 -12.82 -2.36 -4.93
CA ALA A 183 -11.71 -2.50 -5.85
C ALA A 183 -12.20 -2.45 -7.29
N ALA A 184 -11.85 -1.36 -7.99
CA ALA A 184 -12.18 -1.18 -9.40
C ALA A 184 -11.16 -1.87 -10.32
N ASN A 185 -11.63 -2.39 -11.44
CA ASN A 185 -10.82 -3.07 -12.44
C ASN A 185 -10.97 -2.44 -13.83
N GLU A 186 -9.91 -2.51 -14.63
CA GLU A 186 -9.94 -2.07 -16.02
C GLU A 186 -10.63 -3.09 -16.92
N ARG A 187 -10.43 -4.37 -16.61
CA ARG A 187 -11.03 -5.48 -17.38
C ARG A 187 -11.58 -6.50 -16.42
N GLY A 188 -12.84 -6.82 -16.57
CA GLY A 188 -13.59 -7.69 -15.68
C GLY A 188 -14.35 -6.91 -14.61
N ASP A 189 -14.99 -7.64 -13.71
CA ASP A 189 -15.87 -7.08 -12.70
C ASP A 189 -15.08 -6.27 -11.65
N ASN A 190 -15.69 -5.23 -11.12
CA ASN A 190 -15.24 -4.61 -9.88
C ASN A 190 -15.52 -5.55 -8.71
N PHE A 191 -14.97 -5.27 -7.54
CA PHE A 191 -15.24 -6.04 -6.33
C PHE A 191 -15.67 -5.11 -5.20
N LEU A 192 -16.71 -5.53 -4.49
CA LEU A 192 -17.16 -4.92 -3.24
C LEU A 192 -17.09 -5.98 -2.15
N TYR A 193 -16.17 -5.82 -1.23
CA TYR A 193 -15.96 -6.71 -0.10
C TYR A 193 -16.56 -6.13 1.15
N TYR A 194 -17.64 -6.74 1.61
CA TYR A 194 -18.31 -6.42 2.87
C TYR A 194 -17.54 -7.04 4.04
N ASN A 195 -17.21 -6.22 5.04
CA ASN A 195 -16.45 -6.63 6.20
C ASN A 195 -17.35 -6.97 7.38
N VAL A 196 -17.24 -8.18 7.89
CA VAL A 196 -17.90 -8.62 9.12
C VAL A 196 -16.85 -9.19 10.05
N ASP A 197 -16.60 -8.52 11.17
CA ASP A 197 -15.65 -8.92 12.20
C ASP A 197 -14.25 -9.26 11.66
N GLY A 198 -13.80 -8.47 10.68
CA GLY A 198 -12.50 -8.64 10.03
C GLY A 198 -12.46 -9.72 8.95
N SER A 199 -13.59 -10.29 8.58
CA SER A 199 -13.72 -11.24 7.47
C SER A 199 -14.45 -10.60 6.30
N PHE A 200 -13.99 -10.86 5.07
CA PHE A 200 -14.57 -10.26 3.87
C PHE A 200 -15.50 -11.22 3.16
N THR A 201 -16.65 -10.70 2.71
CA THR A 201 -17.58 -11.38 1.82
C THR A 201 -17.71 -10.57 0.53
N ASP A 202 -17.53 -11.21 -0.62
CA ASP A 202 -17.73 -10.59 -1.92
C ASP A 202 -19.23 -10.43 -2.17
N VAL A 203 -19.71 -9.19 -2.15
CA VAL A 203 -21.13 -8.82 -2.35
C VAL A 203 -21.36 -8.05 -3.65
N THR A 204 -20.39 -8.10 -4.56
CA THR A 204 -20.40 -7.39 -5.84
C THR A 204 -21.70 -7.57 -6.61
N LYS A 205 -22.17 -8.82 -6.74
CA LYS A 205 -23.39 -9.17 -7.47
C LYS A 205 -24.67 -8.68 -6.78
N ASP A 206 -24.69 -8.71 -5.44
CA ASP A 206 -25.85 -8.29 -4.66
C ASP A 206 -26.11 -6.79 -4.82
N TYR A 207 -25.05 -6.01 -4.97
CA TYR A 207 -25.11 -4.56 -5.15
C TYR A 207 -24.97 -4.10 -6.60
N LYS A 208 -24.82 -5.02 -7.57
CA LYS A 208 -24.74 -4.73 -9.02
C LYS A 208 -23.65 -3.70 -9.37
N VAL A 209 -22.49 -3.85 -8.78
CA VAL A 209 -21.32 -2.98 -9.03
C VAL A 209 -20.27 -3.63 -9.95
N GLU A 210 -20.72 -4.59 -10.75
CA GLU A 210 -19.94 -5.34 -11.75
C GLU A 210 -19.29 -4.44 -12.80
#